data_cc2fab1a1298fff65a5dcdd569fb4496
#
_entry.id   cc2fab1a1298fff65a5dcdd569fb4496
#
_cell.length_a   1.000
_cell.length_b   1.000
_cell.length_c   1.000
_cell.angle_alpha   90.00
_cell.angle_beta   90.00
_cell.angle_gamma   90.00
#
_symmetry.space_group_name_H-M   'P 1'
#
loop_
_entity.id
_entity.type
_entity.pdbx_description
1 polymer ?
#
loop_
_entity_poly.entity_id
_entity_poly.type
_entity_poly.pdbx_seq_one_letter_code
_entity_poly.pdbx_strand_id
1 'polypeptide(L)'
;MLFRSRLTGDATRLPVRENACDLVACQALLINLPDPAAAVREFARVSSDLVAVVEPDNAAVAVDSTVAAESELSARAREFYVDGVGTDVALGADAADLLDDAGLADVSTTRYDHTRVVEPPYDDAALEAAARKATGERLAEQRPELAAGGLTPDAYDDLRAAWREMGRSVVDQMRAGEYERRETVPFYVTVGRVPSEGM
;
A
#
# COMPACT_ATOMS: atom_id res chain seq x y z
N MET A 1 21.82 -19.09 -16.74
CA MET A 1 20.60 -19.82 -16.34
C MET A 1 20.21 -19.30 -14.97
N LEU A 2 19.09 -18.57 -14.88
CA LEU A 2 18.63 -18.03 -13.59
C LEU A 2 17.83 -19.13 -12.87
N PHE A 3 18.32 -19.60 -11.74
CA PHE A 3 17.58 -20.52 -10.87
C PHE A 3 16.62 -19.70 -10.01
N ARG A 4 15.35 -20.08 -10.02
CA ARG A 4 14.34 -19.54 -9.10
C ARG A 4 13.95 -20.64 -8.14
N SER A 5 14.26 -20.47 -6.86
CA SER A 5 13.75 -21.30 -5.78
C SER A 5 12.62 -20.56 -5.06
N ARG A 6 11.59 -21.30 -4.65
CA ARG A 6 10.50 -20.76 -3.81
C ARG A 6 10.64 -21.38 -2.42
N LEU A 7 10.62 -20.50 -1.41
CA LEU A 7 10.62 -20.91 -0.01
C LEU A 7 9.36 -20.31 0.65
N THR A 8 8.77 -21.04 1.56
CA THR A 8 7.72 -20.53 2.44
C THR A 8 8.35 -20.26 3.80
N GLY A 9 8.11 -19.09 4.36
CA GLY A 9 8.67 -18.68 5.63
C GLY A 9 8.01 -17.42 6.17
N ASP A 10 8.30 -17.12 7.44
CA ASP A 10 7.95 -15.87 8.09
C ASP A 10 9.04 -14.83 7.75
N ALA A 11 8.63 -13.60 7.37
CA ALA A 11 9.57 -12.53 7.04
C ALA A 11 10.43 -12.11 8.23
N THR A 12 9.96 -12.34 9.45
CA THR A 12 10.70 -12.07 10.70
C THR A 12 11.65 -13.21 11.09
N ARG A 13 11.60 -14.35 10.37
CA ARG A 13 12.43 -15.54 10.59
C ARG A 13 12.57 -16.37 9.32
N LEU A 14 13.41 -15.90 8.41
CA LEU A 14 13.63 -16.55 7.11
C LEU A 14 14.41 -17.86 7.26
N PRO A 15 14.05 -18.94 6.53
CA PRO A 15 14.80 -20.19 6.51
C PRO A 15 16.06 -20.06 5.63
N VAL A 16 16.82 -18.99 5.80
CA VAL A 16 18.02 -18.63 5.05
C VAL A 16 19.15 -18.36 6.01
N ARG A 17 20.36 -18.80 5.66
CA ARG A 17 21.54 -18.57 6.48
C ARG A 17 21.90 -17.08 6.47
N GLU A 18 22.61 -16.66 7.48
CA GLU A 18 23.28 -15.36 7.56
C GLU A 18 24.18 -15.12 6.33
N ASN A 19 24.18 -13.88 5.83
CA ASN A 19 24.99 -13.44 4.69
C ASN A 19 24.89 -14.32 3.42
N ALA A 20 23.70 -14.91 3.18
CA ALA A 20 23.49 -15.84 2.08
C ALA A 20 23.01 -15.17 0.78
N CYS A 21 22.62 -13.93 0.83
CA CYS A 21 22.09 -13.16 -0.31
C CYS A 21 22.81 -11.84 -0.44
N ASP A 22 23.22 -11.46 -1.65
CA ASP A 22 23.85 -10.16 -1.89
C ASP A 22 22.84 -9.00 -1.78
N LEU A 23 21.56 -9.30 -2.03
CA LEU A 23 20.45 -8.36 -1.91
C LEU A 23 19.23 -9.07 -1.33
N VAL A 24 18.61 -8.45 -0.34
CA VAL A 24 17.26 -8.78 0.11
C VAL A 24 16.35 -7.63 -0.24
N ALA A 25 15.24 -7.91 -0.95
CA ALA A 25 14.28 -6.90 -1.32
C ALA A 25 12.85 -7.33 -1.00
N CYS A 26 12.02 -6.38 -0.56
CA CYS A 26 10.58 -6.58 -0.43
C CYS A 26 9.81 -5.40 -1.03
N GLN A 27 8.52 -5.63 -1.33
CA GLN A 27 7.62 -4.59 -1.82
C GLN A 27 6.24 -4.75 -1.18
N ALA A 28 5.72 -3.67 -0.63
CA ALA A 28 4.42 -3.60 0.04
C ALA A 28 4.23 -4.76 1.05
N LEU A 29 5.29 -5.05 1.80
CA LEU A 29 5.31 -6.12 2.79
C LEU A 29 5.30 -5.54 4.21
N LEU A 30 6.17 -4.58 4.50
CA LEU A 30 6.35 -4.04 5.84
C LEU A 30 5.07 -3.38 6.36
N ILE A 31 4.34 -2.70 5.49
CA ILE A 31 3.02 -2.11 5.79
C ILE A 31 1.97 -3.12 6.28
N ASN A 32 2.18 -4.42 6.07
CA ASN A 32 1.26 -5.49 6.47
C ASN A 32 1.74 -6.25 7.71
N LEU A 33 2.89 -5.90 8.26
CA LEU A 33 3.49 -6.61 9.39
C LEU A 33 3.19 -5.88 10.71
N PRO A 34 2.81 -6.61 11.77
CA PRO A 34 2.69 -6.03 13.11
C PRO A 34 4.03 -5.57 13.69
N ASP A 35 5.15 -6.20 13.28
CA ASP A 35 6.52 -5.85 13.68
C ASP A 35 7.42 -5.79 12.45
N PRO A 36 7.36 -4.68 11.67
CA PRO A 36 8.21 -4.50 10.49
C PRO A 36 9.70 -4.41 10.85
N ALA A 37 10.04 -3.90 12.05
CA ALA A 37 11.41 -3.80 12.50
C ALA A 37 12.06 -5.19 12.66
N ALA A 38 11.32 -6.20 13.14
CA ALA A 38 11.82 -7.56 13.21
C ALA A 38 12.12 -8.13 11.81
N ALA A 39 11.29 -7.83 10.81
CA ALA A 39 11.52 -8.27 9.44
C ALA A 39 12.78 -7.59 8.85
N VAL A 40 12.96 -6.29 9.05
CA VAL A 40 14.13 -5.56 8.55
C VAL A 40 15.43 -6.09 9.21
N ARG A 41 15.43 -6.35 10.52
CA ARG A 41 16.56 -7.00 11.19
C ARG A 41 16.89 -8.37 10.59
N GLU A 42 15.86 -9.14 10.24
CA GLU A 42 16.05 -10.44 9.60
C GLU A 42 16.57 -10.31 8.18
N PHE A 43 16.14 -9.30 7.43
CA PHE A 43 16.67 -8.99 6.10
C PHE A 43 18.15 -8.60 6.18
N ALA A 44 18.52 -7.75 7.15
CA ALA A 44 19.91 -7.41 7.42
C ALA A 44 20.76 -8.63 7.76
N ARG A 45 20.24 -9.58 8.56
CA ARG A 45 20.93 -10.82 8.92
C ARG A 45 21.22 -11.70 7.69
N VAL A 46 20.28 -11.85 6.76
CA VAL A 46 20.45 -12.77 5.62
C VAL A 46 21.13 -12.13 4.41
N SER A 47 21.21 -10.78 4.39
CA SER A 47 21.94 -10.04 3.35
C SER A 47 23.43 -9.93 3.67
N SER A 48 24.26 -10.04 2.65
CA SER A 48 25.71 -9.77 2.74
C SER A 48 26.10 -8.36 2.25
N ASP A 49 25.21 -7.63 1.57
CA ASP A 49 25.52 -6.32 1.02
C ASP A 49 24.34 -5.35 1.14
N LEU A 50 23.20 -5.59 0.49
CA LEU A 50 22.12 -4.61 0.39
C LEU A 50 20.77 -5.14 0.92
N VAL A 51 20.02 -4.25 1.56
CA VAL A 51 18.59 -4.42 1.83
C VAL A 51 17.83 -3.30 1.13
N ALA A 52 16.81 -3.64 0.35
CA ALA A 52 15.94 -2.70 -0.34
C ALA A 52 14.48 -2.95 0.02
N VAL A 53 13.77 -1.92 0.43
CA VAL A 53 12.33 -1.99 0.71
C VAL A 53 11.58 -0.98 -0.16
N VAL A 54 10.41 -1.37 -0.66
CA VAL A 54 9.57 -0.55 -1.52
C VAL A 54 8.20 -0.48 -0.87
N GLU A 55 7.93 0.60 -0.14
CA GLU A 55 6.72 0.72 0.65
C GLU A 55 5.88 1.92 0.22
N PRO A 56 4.54 1.78 0.12
CA PRO A 56 3.65 2.88 -0.19
C PRO A 56 3.39 3.75 1.04
N ASP A 57 3.04 5.01 0.78
CA ASP A 57 2.34 5.86 1.73
C ASP A 57 0.85 5.92 1.33
N ASN A 58 0.04 5.07 1.95
CA ASN A 58 -1.38 5.01 1.63
C ASN A 58 -2.18 6.21 2.20
N ALA A 59 -1.63 6.98 3.11
CA ALA A 59 -2.26 8.23 3.57
C ALA A 59 -2.17 9.32 2.49
N ALA A 60 -1.08 9.36 1.73
CA ALA A 60 -0.83 10.35 0.70
C ALA A 60 -1.36 10.00 -0.71
N VAL A 61 -2.19 8.96 -0.84
CA VAL A 61 -2.81 8.61 -2.13
C VAL A 61 -3.73 9.72 -2.61
N ALA A 62 -3.53 10.19 -3.84
CA ALA A 62 -4.39 11.17 -4.50
C ALA A 62 -5.33 10.48 -5.50
N VAL A 63 -6.57 10.92 -5.53
CA VAL A 63 -7.57 10.51 -6.53
C VAL A 63 -8.10 11.74 -7.23
N ASP A 64 -8.04 11.73 -8.55
CA ASP A 64 -8.68 12.69 -9.45
C ASP A 64 -9.69 11.94 -10.34
N SER A 65 -10.88 12.49 -10.52
CA SER A 65 -11.97 11.80 -11.21
C SER A 65 -12.94 12.78 -11.87
N THR A 66 -13.53 12.37 -12.99
CA THR A 66 -14.66 13.08 -13.62
C THR A 66 -15.94 13.03 -12.77
N VAL A 67 -16.04 12.09 -11.82
CA VAL A 67 -17.11 12.07 -10.81
C VAL A 67 -16.66 12.88 -9.60
N ALA A 68 -17.15 14.11 -9.48
CA ALA A 68 -16.66 15.10 -8.50
C ALA A 68 -16.63 14.61 -7.05
N ALA A 69 -17.60 13.79 -6.62
CA ALA A 69 -17.64 13.26 -5.26
C ALA A 69 -16.59 12.16 -4.98
N GLU A 70 -15.97 11.58 -6.01
CA GLU A 70 -15.11 10.41 -5.84
C GLU A 70 -13.82 10.74 -5.08
N SER A 71 -13.20 11.88 -5.36
CA SER A 71 -11.97 12.32 -4.70
C SER A 71 -12.17 12.53 -3.21
N GLU A 72 -13.22 13.27 -2.83
CA GLU A 72 -13.54 13.56 -1.43
C GLU A 72 -13.92 12.29 -0.65
N LEU A 73 -14.84 11.48 -1.20
CA LEU A 73 -15.27 10.24 -0.54
C LEU A 73 -14.13 9.24 -0.40
N SER A 74 -13.23 9.17 -1.39
CA SER A 74 -12.05 8.29 -1.33
C SER A 74 -11.07 8.77 -0.26
N ALA A 75 -10.83 10.08 -0.15
CA ALA A 75 -9.95 10.64 0.87
C ALA A 75 -10.53 10.39 2.27
N ARG A 76 -11.82 10.69 2.48
CA ARG A 76 -12.50 10.48 3.76
C ARG A 76 -12.49 9.01 4.20
N ALA A 77 -12.83 8.08 3.30
CA ALA A 77 -12.79 6.66 3.64
C ALA A 77 -11.38 6.17 3.99
N ARG A 78 -10.37 6.69 3.29
CA ARG A 78 -8.96 6.36 3.53
C ARG A 78 -8.48 6.86 4.89
N GLU A 79 -8.81 8.09 5.27
CA GLU A 79 -8.46 8.65 6.58
C GLU A 79 -8.87 7.71 7.71
N PHE A 80 -10.14 7.34 7.79
CA PHE A 80 -10.62 6.39 8.80
C PHE A 80 -9.99 5.00 8.70
N TYR A 81 -9.70 4.54 7.48
CA TYR A 81 -9.06 3.25 7.29
C TYR A 81 -7.62 3.23 7.80
N VAL A 82 -6.83 4.26 7.47
CA VAL A 82 -5.43 4.40 7.92
C VAL A 82 -5.38 4.49 9.44
N ASP A 83 -6.28 5.26 10.05
CA ASP A 83 -6.33 5.44 11.51
C ASP A 83 -6.79 4.17 12.24
N GLY A 84 -7.52 3.28 11.58
CA GLY A 84 -8.13 2.12 12.23
C GLY A 84 -7.49 0.77 11.90
N VAL A 85 -6.66 0.69 10.87
CA VAL A 85 -5.94 -0.54 10.55
C VAL A 85 -4.81 -0.79 11.55
N GLY A 86 -4.61 -2.07 11.94
CA GLY A 86 -3.67 -2.44 13.00
C GLY A 86 -2.19 -2.47 12.59
N THR A 87 -1.86 -2.01 11.38
CA THR A 87 -0.49 -1.95 10.86
C THR A 87 -0.22 -0.56 10.27
N ASP A 88 1.04 -0.18 10.11
CA ASP A 88 1.41 1.09 9.50
C ASP A 88 1.32 1.01 7.96
N VAL A 89 0.14 1.23 7.43
CA VAL A 89 -0.10 1.22 5.97
C VAL A 89 0.40 2.50 5.27
N ALA A 90 0.87 3.48 6.02
CA ALA A 90 1.42 4.73 5.52
C ALA A 90 2.94 4.85 5.71
N LEU A 91 3.61 3.73 6.00
CA LEU A 91 5.04 3.66 6.32
C LEU A 91 5.92 4.48 5.37
N GLY A 92 5.73 4.34 4.05
CA GLY A 92 6.36 5.19 3.04
C GLY A 92 7.84 5.51 3.30
N ALA A 93 8.15 6.81 3.49
CA ALA A 93 9.51 7.29 3.74
C ALA A 93 10.07 6.86 5.10
N ASP A 94 9.21 6.61 6.09
CA ASP A 94 9.62 6.25 7.47
C ASP A 94 10.24 4.83 7.52
N ALA A 95 10.17 4.08 6.41
CA ALA A 95 10.95 2.86 6.25
C ALA A 95 12.46 3.09 6.38
N ALA A 96 12.96 4.31 6.20
CA ALA A 96 14.36 4.67 6.43
C ALA A 96 14.77 4.48 7.89
N ASP A 97 13.93 4.92 8.82
CA ASP A 97 14.19 4.77 10.25
C ASP A 97 14.31 3.29 10.66
N LEU A 98 13.50 2.41 10.04
CA LEU A 98 13.59 0.97 10.29
C LEU A 98 14.91 0.37 9.82
N LEU A 99 15.46 0.87 8.69
CA LEU A 99 16.75 0.42 8.17
C LEU A 99 17.90 0.95 9.05
N ASP A 100 17.84 2.21 9.45
CA ASP A 100 18.83 2.82 10.36
C ASP A 100 18.84 2.12 11.72
N ASP A 101 17.68 1.86 12.30
CA ASP A 101 17.51 1.15 13.58
C ASP A 101 17.98 -0.33 13.51
N ALA A 102 17.93 -0.93 12.31
CA ALA A 102 18.48 -2.26 12.10
C ALA A 102 20.01 -2.25 11.89
N GLY A 103 20.67 -1.08 11.96
CA GLY A 103 22.10 -0.91 11.85
C GLY A 103 22.65 -0.92 10.42
N LEU A 104 21.79 -0.71 9.41
CA LEU A 104 22.23 -0.56 8.04
C LEU A 104 22.90 0.81 7.84
N ALA A 105 23.90 0.86 7.00
CA ALA A 105 24.65 2.07 6.66
C ALA A 105 24.18 2.64 5.29
N ASP A 106 24.55 3.90 5.02
CA ASP A 106 24.30 4.57 3.74
C ASP A 106 22.82 4.52 3.32
N VAL A 107 21.90 4.64 4.29
CA VAL A 107 20.47 4.59 4.03
C VAL A 107 20.05 5.75 3.14
N SER A 108 19.33 5.44 2.08
CA SER A 108 18.83 6.44 1.13
C SER A 108 17.43 6.09 0.67
N THR A 109 16.57 7.11 0.52
CA THR A 109 15.19 6.95 0.08
C THR A 109 14.90 7.78 -1.16
N THR A 110 14.21 7.17 -2.11
CA THR A 110 13.73 7.83 -3.33
C THR A 110 12.24 7.61 -3.50
N ARG A 111 11.49 8.70 -3.73
CA ARG A 111 10.04 8.64 -3.98
C ARG A 111 9.76 8.37 -5.45
N TYR A 112 8.77 7.51 -5.72
CA TYR A 112 8.18 7.24 -7.02
C TYR A 112 6.66 7.30 -6.93
N ASP A 113 6.04 8.10 -7.78
CA ASP A 113 4.59 8.19 -7.87
C ASP A 113 4.08 7.15 -8.87
N HIS A 114 3.39 6.12 -8.35
CA HIS A 114 2.73 5.12 -9.18
C HIS A 114 1.32 5.59 -9.51
N THR A 115 1.08 5.88 -10.79
CA THR A 115 -0.23 6.37 -11.26
C THR A 115 -0.97 5.28 -12.02
N ARG A 116 -2.20 4.98 -11.57
CA ARG A 116 -3.16 4.15 -12.28
C ARG A 116 -4.20 5.02 -12.94
N VAL A 117 -4.43 4.79 -14.23
CA VAL A 117 -5.43 5.51 -15.01
C VAL A 117 -6.54 4.55 -15.42
N VAL A 118 -7.77 4.99 -15.30
CA VAL A 118 -8.97 4.34 -15.84
C VAL A 118 -9.58 5.31 -16.82
N GLU A 119 -9.63 4.93 -18.10
CA GLU A 119 -10.16 5.72 -19.21
C GLU A 119 -10.72 4.80 -20.30
N PRO A 120 -11.57 5.25 -21.20
CA PRO A 120 -12.07 4.43 -22.31
C PRO A 120 -10.96 3.99 -23.27
N PRO A 121 -11.02 2.75 -23.81
CA PRO A 121 -11.99 1.70 -23.52
C PRO A 121 -11.70 0.99 -22.19
N TYR A 122 -12.75 0.72 -21.42
CA TYR A 122 -12.59 0.08 -20.11
C TYR A 122 -12.42 -1.43 -20.24
N ASP A 123 -11.50 -1.98 -19.48
CA ASP A 123 -11.33 -3.43 -19.33
C ASP A 123 -12.33 -4.02 -18.31
N ASP A 124 -12.39 -5.36 -18.26
CA ASP A 124 -13.29 -6.08 -17.36
C ASP A 124 -13.03 -5.73 -15.88
N ALA A 125 -11.77 -5.52 -15.51
CA ALA A 125 -11.39 -5.18 -14.15
C ALA A 125 -11.91 -3.78 -13.74
N ALA A 126 -11.85 -2.82 -14.65
CA ALA A 126 -12.40 -1.47 -14.42
C ALA A 126 -13.94 -1.52 -14.28
N LEU A 127 -14.61 -2.30 -15.12
CA LEU A 127 -16.08 -2.48 -15.04
C LEU A 127 -16.50 -3.16 -13.74
N GLU A 128 -15.79 -4.20 -13.30
CA GLU A 128 -16.03 -4.85 -12.02
C GLU A 128 -15.80 -3.90 -10.84
N ALA A 129 -14.72 -3.15 -10.85
CA ALA A 129 -14.42 -2.15 -9.83
C ALA A 129 -15.52 -1.08 -9.71
N ALA A 130 -16.10 -0.61 -10.84
CA ALA A 130 -17.22 0.31 -10.85
C ALA A 130 -18.49 -0.33 -10.25
N ALA A 131 -18.79 -1.58 -10.58
CA ALA A 131 -19.92 -2.31 -10.00
C ALA A 131 -19.78 -2.45 -8.47
N ARG A 132 -18.60 -2.79 -7.96
CA ARG A 132 -18.30 -2.87 -6.53
C ARG A 132 -18.43 -1.51 -5.81
N LYS A 133 -18.08 -0.41 -6.47
CA LYS A 133 -18.35 0.94 -5.95
C LYS A 133 -19.85 1.18 -5.78
N ALA A 134 -20.64 0.88 -6.82
CA ALA A 134 -22.08 1.10 -6.81
C ALA A 134 -22.82 0.25 -5.75
N THR A 135 -22.28 -0.88 -5.33
CA THR A 135 -22.81 -1.68 -4.21
C THR A 135 -22.30 -1.24 -2.84
N GLY A 136 -21.19 -0.50 -2.78
CA GLY A 136 -20.51 -0.15 -1.54
C GLY A 136 -19.90 -1.35 -0.82
N GLU A 137 -19.53 -2.40 -1.58
CA GLU A 137 -19.00 -3.66 -1.04
C GLU A 137 -17.68 -3.45 -0.29
N ARG A 138 -16.76 -2.68 -0.89
CA ARG A 138 -15.45 -2.40 -0.27
C ARG A 138 -15.59 -1.72 1.11
N LEU A 139 -16.49 -0.74 1.25
CA LEU A 139 -16.73 -0.12 2.55
C LEU A 139 -17.33 -1.10 3.56
N ALA A 140 -18.13 -2.06 3.10
CA ALA A 140 -18.68 -3.10 3.98
C ALA A 140 -17.60 -4.07 4.47
N GLU A 141 -16.66 -4.43 3.61
CA GLU A 141 -15.50 -5.27 3.96
C GLU A 141 -14.56 -4.57 4.96
N GLN A 142 -14.38 -3.25 4.84
CA GLN A 142 -13.49 -2.43 5.68
C GLN A 142 -14.19 -1.82 6.91
N ARG A 143 -15.46 -2.20 7.17
CA ARG A 143 -16.23 -1.63 8.29
C ARG A 143 -15.55 -1.72 9.66
N PRO A 144 -14.89 -2.84 10.01
CA PRO A 144 -14.18 -2.93 11.29
C PRO A 144 -13.07 -1.90 11.44
N GLU A 145 -12.24 -1.73 10.41
CA GLU A 145 -11.12 -0.77 10.38
C GLU A 145 -11.65 0.67 10.41
N LEU A 146 -12.67 0.98 9.59
CA LEU A 146 -13.29 2.31 9.58
C LEU A 146 -13.86 2.69 10.95
N ALA A 147 -14.49 1.74 11.64
CA ALA A 147 -15.01 1.96 12.99
C ALA A 147 -13.88 2.11 14.03
N ALA A 148 -12.80 1.32 13.92
CA ALA A 148 -11.61 1.46 14.77
C ALA A 148 -10.92 2.81 14.56
N GLY A 149 -10.94 3.38 13.35
CA GLY A 149 -10.47 4.72 13.03
C GLY A 149 -11.42 5.85 13.43
N GLY A 150 -12.49 5.54 14.18
CA GLY A 150 -13.39 6.53 14.77
C GLY A 150 -14.63 6.87 13.98
N LEU A 151 -14.91 6.16 12.86
CA LEU A 151 -16.15 6.37 12.11
C LEU A 151 -17.35 5.80 12.89
N THR A 152 -18.26 6.70 13.30
CA THR A 152 -19.49 6.29 14.02
C THR A 152 -20.45 5.52 13.12
N PRO A 153 -21.37 4.69 13.67
CA PRO A 153 -22.34 3.94 12.88
C PRO A 153 -23.17 4.83 11.94
N ASP A 154 -23.67 5.96 12.41
CA ASP A 154 -24.48 6.89 11.61
C ASP A 154 -23.64 7.51 10.48
N ALA A 155 -22.41 7.95 10.79
CA ALA A 155 -21.50 8.51 9.78
C ALA A 155 -21.02 7.44 8.77
N TYR A 156 -20.95 6.16 9.17
CA TYR A 156 -20.69 5.05 8.25
C TYR A 156 -21.86 4.84 7.28
N ASP A 157 -23.10 4.86 7.77
CA ASP A 157 -24.28 4.68 6.93
C ASP A 157 -24.41 5.83 5.92
N ASP A 158 -24.14 7.08 6.33
CA ASP A 158 -24.09 8.25 5.46
C ASP A 158 -22.97 8.12 4.40
N LEU A 159 -21.75 7.76 4.82
CA LEU A 159 -20.62 7.56 3.91
C LEU A 159 -20.94 6.46 2.88
N ARG A 160 -21.52 5.34 3.33
CA ARG A 160 -21.88 4.24 2.46
C ARG A 160 -22.99 4.60 1.47
N ALA A 161 -23.97 5.39 1.89
CA ALA A 161 -25.03 5.88 1.01
C ALA A 161 -24.46 6.80 -0.08
N ALA A 162 -23.62 7.78 0.30
CA ALA A 162 -22.94 8.68 -0.64
C ALA A 162 -22.00 7.91 -1.58
N TRP A 163 -21.27 6.93 -1.06
CA TRP A 163 -20.40 6.07 -1.86
C TRP A 163 -21.14 5.28 -2.95
N ARG A 164 -22.31 4.73 -2.61
CA ARG A 164 -23.15 4.00 -3.57
C ARG A 164 -23.71 4.91 -4.64
N GLU A 165 -24.07 6.14 -4.29
CA GLU A 165 -24.54 7.13 -5.25
C GLU A 165 -23.40 7.56 -6.20
N MET A 166 -22.24 7.87 -5.67
CA MET A 166 -21.03 8.13 -6.44
C MET A 166 -20.71 6.95 -7.37
N GLY A 167 -20.79 5.71 -6.87
CA GLY A 167 -20.55 4.51 -7.67
C GLY A 167 -21.54 4.33 -8.83
N ARG A 168 -22.81 4.71 -8.65
CA ARG A 168 -23.80 4.75 -9.76
C ARG A 168 -23.41 5.77 -10.80
N SER A 169 -22.97 6.96 -10.37
CA SER A 169 -22.50 8.00 -11.30
C SER A 169 -21.27 7.55 -12.09
N VAL A 170 -20.34 6.80 -11.48
CA VAL A 170 -19.21 6.15 -12.17
C VAL A 170 -19.72 5.20 -13.26
N VAL A 171 -20.65 4.31 -12.92
CA VAL A 171 -21.23 3.35 -13.89
C VAL A 171 -21.91 4.07 -15.06
N ASP A 172 -22.65 5.14 -14.80
CA ASP A 172 -23.35 5.88 -15.82
C ASP A 172 -22.38 6.62 -16.76
N GLN A 173 -21.35 7.26 -16.22
CA GLN A 173 -20.28 7.87 -17.04
C GLN A 173 -19.49 6.81 -17.81
N MET A 174 -19.21 5.63 -17.25
CA MET A 174 -18.57 4.54 -18.01
C MET A 174 -19.43 4.07 -19.19
N ARG A 175 -20.75 3.98 -19.02
CA ARG A 175 -21.67 3.66 -20.13
C ARG A 175 -21.67 4.71 -21.23
N ALA A 176 -21.49 5.98 -20.85
CA ALA A 176 -21.37 7.11 -21.79
C ALA A 176 -19.96 7.20 -22.43
N GLY A 177 -18.97 6.48 -21.92
CA GLY A 177 -17.58 6.59 -22.36
C GLY A 177 -16.89 7.87 -21.87
N GLU A 178 -17.35 8.44 -20.75
CA GLU A 178 -16.92 9.75 -20.23
C GLU A 178 -16.15 9.65 -18.89
N TYR A 179 -16.10 8.46 -18.29
CA TYR A 179 -15.43 8.29 -17.00
C TYR A 179 -13.93 8.25 -17.16
N GLU A 180 -13.25 9.14 -16.44
CA GLU A 180 -11.80 9.12 -16.26
C GLU A 180 -11.47 9.18 -14.78
N ARG A 181 -10.50 8.38 -14.37
CA ARG A 181 -9.98 8.37 -13.00
C ARG A 181 -8.48 8.17 -13.01
N ARG A 182 -7.81 8.99 -12.22
CA ARG A 182 -6.38 8.89 -11.97
C ARG A 182 -6.16 8.69 -10.48
N GLU A 183 -5.46 7.63 -10.11
CA GLU A 183 -5.05 7.37 -8.73
C GLU A 183 -3.54 7.35 -8.67
N THR A 184 -2.97 8.21 -7.84
CA THR A 184 -1.53 8.30 -7.64
C THR A 184 -1.19 7.83 -6.24
N VAL A 185 -0.39 6.77 -6.15
CA VAL A 185 0.11 6.19 -4.91
C VAL A 185 1.60 6.51 -4.83
N PRO A 186 2.05 7.28 -3.83
CA PRO A 186 3.48 7.45 -3.61
C PRO A 186 4.08 6.16 -3.05
N PHE A 187 5.12 5.67 -3.70
CA PHE A 187 5.99 4.60 -3.23
C PHE A 187 7.36 5.17 -2.88
N TYR A 188 7.96 4.63 -1.84
CA TYR A 188 9.30 4.99 -1.42
C TYR A 188 10.19 3.76 -1.52
N VAL A 189 11.27 3.90 -2.29
CA VAL A 189 12.33 2.90 -2.39
C VAL A 189 13.43 3.31 -1.43
N THR A 190 13.59 2.55 -0.37
CA THR A 190 14.63 2.77 0.64
C THR A 190 15.65 1.64 0.57
N VAL A 191 16.93 2.02 0.48
CA VAL A 191 18.05 1.08 0.37
C VAL A 191 19.05 1.39 1.46
N GLY A 192 19.52 0.36 2.14
CA GLY A 192 20.60 0.43 3.12
C GLY A 192 21.64 -0.65 2.86
N ARG A 193 22.86 -0.41 3.31
CA ARG A 193 23.99 -1.32 3.18
C ARG A 193 24.26 -2.03 4.49
N VAL A 194 24.44 -3.35 4.44
CA VAL A 194 24.91 -4.13 5.58
C VAL A 194 26.38 -3.74 5.85
N PRO A 195 26.70 -3.23 7.05
CA PRO A 195 28.10 -2.92 7.39
C PRO A 195 28.97 -4.15 7.25
N SER A 196 30.10 -4.02 6.52
CA SER A 196 31.13 -5.06 6.54
C SER A 196 31.74 -5.10 7.92
N GLU A 197 31.75 -6.26 8.60
CA GLU A 197 32.53 -6.43 9.81
C GLU A 197 33.99 -6.07 9.49
N GLY A 198 34.48 -4.98 10.09
CA GLY A 198 35.86 -4.53 9.88
C GLY A 198 36.82 -5.64 10.30
N MET A 199 37.68 -6.05 9.36
CA MET A 199 38.83 -6.90 9.67
C MET A 199 39.76 -6.19 10.65
#